data_6da0cfebb8bc300c3a8d34c51345ac4f
#
_entry.id   6da0cfebb8bc300c3a8d34c51345ac4f
#
_cell.length_a   1.000
_cell.length_b   1.000
_cell.length_c   1.000
_cell.angle_alpha   90.00
_cell.angle_beta   90.00
_cell.angle_gamma   90.00
#
_symmetry.space_group_name_H-M   'P 1'
#
loop_
_entity.id
_entity.type
_entity.pdbx_description
1 polymer ?
#
loop_
_entity_poly.entity_id
_entity_poly.type
_entity_poly.pdbx_seq_one_letter_code
_entity_poly.pdbx_strand_id
1 'polypeptide(L)'
;TTEIYTLSLHDALPISALQDGDLLLLENVRYYKEEEANDPVFAGKLADLAEIYVNDAFGAAHRAHASTEGVARAIAARGGPCAAGLLMQKELKFLGEELEQPARPFVVILGGAKVSDKIKVIDRLLERADALLVGGAMTYTFALAQGKQVGKSLVEPDSTAVAEAALAKAESRGVEFLLPIDNVVARPEKTDKLDKKGKPVIAWQDARAVDGAEIPEDVAGLDIGPKTIQRYSEVIRGAKTILWNGPMGRSEERRVGKECRSR
;
A
#
# COMPACT_ATOMS: atom_id res chain seq x y z
N THR A 1 26.12 -8.27 -27.57
CA THR A 1 24.64 -8.29 -27.49
C THR A 1 24.30 -9.10 -26.25
N THR A 2 23.72 -8.49 -25.24
CA THR A 2 23.30 -9.19 -24.02
C THR A 2 22.05 -10.00 -24.35
N GLU A 3 22.11 -11.31 -24.22
CA GLU A 3 20.94 -12.17 -24.38
C GLU A 3 20.18 -12.28 -23.06
N ILE A 4 18.84 -12.18 -23.12
CA ILE A 4 17.96 -12.33 -21.96
C ILE A 4 17.20 -13.64 -22.12
N TYR A 5 17.44 -14.57 -21.22
CA TYR A 5 16.77 -15.87 -21.18
C TYR A 5 15.66 -15.84 -20.13
N THR A 6 14.45 -16.26 -20.51
CA THR A 6 13.34 -16.44 -19.54
C THR A 6 13.13 -17.92 -19.32
N LEU A 7 13.21 -18.37 -18.07
CA LEU A 7 13.17 -19.77 -17.70
C LEU A 7 12.11 -20.10 -16.67
N SER A 8 11.46 -21.25 -16.87
CA SER A 8 10.77 -21.99 -15.83
C SER A 8 11.78 -22.66 -14.88
N LEU A 9 11.54 -22.65 -13.59
CA LEU A 9 12.37 -23.34 -12.59
C LEU A 9 12.39 -24.88 -12.76
N HIS A 10 11.55 -25.42 -13.63
CA HIS A 10 11.53 -26.83 -13.99
C HIS A 10 12.41 -27.19 -15.20
N ASP A 11 12.76 -26.17 -15.99
CA ASP A 11 13.66 -26.39 -17.12
C ASP A 11 15.09 -26.21 -16.62
N ALA A 12 15.79 -27.30 -16.47
CA ALA A 12 17.24 -27.30 -16.22
C ALA A 12 17.98 -26.77 -17.44
N LEU A 13 17.68 -25.52 -17.83
CA LEU A 13 18.53 -24.88 -18.83
C LEU A 13 19.88 -24.57 -18.22
N PRO A 14 20.87 -24.65 -19.04
CA PRO A 14 22.23 -24.65 -18.61
C PRO A 14 22.58 -23.23 -18.13
N ILE A 15 22.42 -22.97 -16.83
CA ILE A 15 23.23 -21.94 -16.16
C ILE A 15 24.70 -22.12 -16.58
N SER A 16 25.12 -23.37 -16.82
CA SER A 16 26.41 -23.70 -17.37
C SER A 16 26.66 -23.19 -18.80
N ALA A 17 25.67 -22.72 -19.54
CA ALA A 17 25.83 -22.10 -20.86
C ALA A 17 25.84 -20.56 -20.80
N LEU A 18 25.52 -19.95 -19.66
CA LEU A 18 25.62 -18.50 -19.48
C LEU A 18 27.08 -18.08 -19.53
N GLN A 19 27.34 -17.00 -20.25
CA GLN A 19 28.63 -16.35 -20.33
C GLN A 19 28.66 -15.06 -19.52
N ASP A 20 29.82 -14.53 -19.26
CA ASP A 20 30.00 -13.25 -18.58
C ASP A 20 29.24 -12.16 -19.30
N GLY A 21 28.29 -11.50 -18.55
CA GLY A 21 27.43 -10.46 -19.07
C GLY A 21 26.05 -10.92 -19.53
N ASP A 22 25.76 -12.20 -19.52
CA ASP A 22 24.42 -12.72 -19.81
C ASP A 22 23.46 -12.52 -18.63
N LEU A 23 22.16 -12.38 -18.94
CA LEU A 23 21.10 -12.20 -17.96
C LEU A 23 20.10 -13.37 -18.03
N LEU A 24 19.82 -13.95 -16.87
CA LEU A 24 18.78 -14.95 -16.71
C LEU A 24 17.60 -14.36 -15.94
N LEU A 25 16.44 -14.31 -16.57
CA LEU A 25 15.18 -13.92 -15.93
C LEU A 25 14.36 -15.17 -15.62
N LEU A 26 14.17 -15.46 -14.35
CA LEU A 26 13.28 -16.53 -13.92
C LEU A 26 11.82 -16.11 -14.12
N GLU A 27 10.96 -17.11 -14.36
CA GLU A 27 9.52 -16.86 -14.34
C GLU A 27 9.02 -16.37 -12.97
N ASN A 28 7.78 -15.94 -12.90
CA ASN A 28 7.18 -15.45 -11.67
C ASN A 28 7.18 -16.57 -10.60
N VAL A 29 8.03 -16.43 -9.60
CA VAL A 29 8.17 -17.41 -8.50
C VAL A 29 6.90 -17.63 -7.70
N ARG A 30 5.93 -16.68 -7.77
CA ARG A 30 4.61 -16.80 -7.12
C ARG A 30 3.68 -17.84 -7.78
N TYR A 31 4.09 -18.45 -8.88
CA TYR A 31 3.41 -19.64 -9.43
C TYR A 31 3.63 -20.88 -8.58
N TYR A 32 4.66 -20.86 -7.74
CA TYR A 32 5.01 -21.95 -6.82
C TYR A 32 4.50 -21.64 -5.41
N LYS A 33 3.76 -22.57 -4.81
CA LYS A 33 3.27 -22.42 -3.44
C LYS A 33 4.41 -22.42 -2.41
N GLU A 34 5.48 -23.07 -2.74
CA GLU A 34 6.72 -23.18 -1.98
C GLU A 34 7.40 -21.82 -1.77
N GLU A 35 7.17 -20.87 -2.66
CA GLU A 35 7.67 -19.50 -2.52
C GLU A 35 7.10 -18.82 -1.27
N GLU A 36 5.77 -18.79 -1.14
CA GLU A 36 5.12 -18.14 0.00
C GLU A 36 5.26 -18.95 1.30
N ALA A 37 5.44 -20.26 1.19
CA ALA A 37 5.71 -21.14 2.33
C ALA A 37 7.14 -21.04 2.86
N ASN A 38 8.02 -20.32 2.17
CA ASN A 38 9.46 -20.26 2.46
C ASN A 38 10.10 -21.66 2.55
N ASP A 39 9.71 -22.52 1.61
CA ASP A 39 10.16 -23.91 1.60
C ASP A 39 11.69 -24.02 1.41
N PRO A 40 12.40 -24.73 2.30
CA PRO A 40 13.86 -24.78 2.27
C PRO A 40 14.42 -25.50 1.06
N VAL A 41 13.70 -26.47 0.47
CA VAL A 41 14.14 -27.18 -0.73
C VAL A 41 14.02 -26.26 -1.93
N PHE A 42 12.93 -25.53 -2.05
CA PHE A 42 12.73 -24.54 -3.10
C PHE A 42 13.74 -23.40 -2.98
N ALA A 43 13.95 -22.88 -1.78
CA ALA A 43 14.97 -21.86 -1.50
C ALA A 43 16.38 -22.35 -1.85
N GLY A 44 16.69 -23.62 -1.55
CA GLY A 44 17.95 -24.25 -1.93
C GLY A 44 18.16 -24.28 -3.44
N LYS A 45 17.14 -24.69 -4.21
CA LYS A 45 17.20 -24.68 -5.69
C LYS A 45 17.47 -23.29 -6.25
N LEU A 46 16.82 -22.24 -5.68
CA LEU A 46 17.08 -20.86 -6.07
C LEU A 46 18.52 -20.44 -5.71
N ALA A 47 19.00 -20.83 -4.53
CA ALA A 47 20.34 -20.51 -4.08
C ALA A 47 21.44 -21.22 -4.91
N ASP A 48 21.12 -22.38 -5.52
CA ASP A 48 22.06 -23.10 -6.39
C ASP A 48 22.34 -22.39 -7.72
N LEU A 49 21.51 -21.36 -8.05
CA LEU A 49 21.68 -20.58 -9.27
C LEU A 49 22.76 -19.50 -9.15
N ALA A 50 23.20 -19.13 -7.94
CA ALA A 50 24.12 -18.02 -7.75
C ALA A 50 24.98 -18.17 -6.49
N GLU A 51 26.14 -17.51 -6.50
CA GLU A 51 27.07 -17.46 -5.36
C GLU A 51 26.82 -16.25 -4.47
N ILE A 52 26.19 -15.19 -5.01
CA ILE A 52 25.90 -13.93 -4.34
C ILE A 52 24.41 -13.67 -4.38
N TYR A 53 23.85 -13.22 -3.27
CA TYR A 53 22.44 -12.80 -3.22
C TYR A 53 22.33 -11.29 -3.00
N VAL A 54 21.51 -10.65 -3.84
CA VAL A 54 21.14 -9.23 -3.66
C VAL A 54 19.63 -9.10 -3.60
N ASN A 55 19.10 -8.57 -2.51
CA ASN A 55 17.69 -8.22 -2.41
C ASN A 55 17.47 -6.76 -2.79
N ASP A 56 16.79 -6.53 -3.90
CA ASP A 56 16.42 -5.19 -4.35
C ASP A 56 14.89 -5.02 -4.47
N ALA A 57 14.12 -5.91 -3.83
CA ALA A 57 12.66 -5.95 -3.85
C ALA A 57 12.09 -5.42 -2.52
N PHE A 58 12.13 -4.09 -2.29
CA PHE A 58 11.66 -3.45 -1.05
C PHE A 58 10.22 -3.84 -0.70
N GLY A 59 9.31 -3.82 -1.67
CA GLY A 59 7.89 -4.15 -1.46
C GLY A 59 7.62 -5.59 -0.97
N ALA A 60 8.54 -6.52 -1.20
CA ALA A 60 8.44 -7.91 -0.75
C ALA A 60 9.33 -8.22 0.47
N ALA A 61 10.27 -7.36 0.81
CA ALA A 61 11.30 -7.61 1.83
C ALA A 61 10.77 -7.84 3.25
N HIS A 62 9.56 -7.37 3.55
CA HIS A 62 8.90 -7.56 4.84
C HIS A 62 8.28 -8.97 5.02
N ARG A 63 8.37 -9.83 4.02
CA ARG A 63 7.81 -11.19 4.02
C ARG A 63 8.92 -12.22 4.00
N ALA A 64 8.84 -13.22 4.88
CA ALA A 64 9.73 -14.35 4.88
C ALA A 64 9.30 -15.36 3.81
N HIS A 65 9.69 -15.13 2.54
CA HIS A 65 9.45 -16.02 1.42
C HIS A 65 10.75 -16.67 0.96
N ALA A 66 10.65 -17.74 0.17
CA ALA A 66 11.82 -18.46 -0.31
C ALA A 66 12.80 -17.56 -1.07
N SER A 67 12.30 -16.71 -1.97
CA SER A 67 13.14 -15.79 -2.77
C SER A 67 13.67 -14.57 -1.99
N THR A 68 13.11 -14.24 -0.84
CA THR A 68 13.56 -13.09 -0.01
C THR A 68 14.42 -13.53 1.17
N GLU A 69 13.96 -14.48 1.95
CA GLU A 69 14.60 -14.91 3.20
C GLU A 69 15.30 -16.24 3.03
N GLY A 70 14.63 -17.24 2.46
CA GLY A 70 15.17 -18.59 2.32
C GLY A 70 16.46 -18.67 1.49
N VAL A 71 16.49 -18.01 0.32
CA VAL A 71 17.69 -17.93 -0.53
C VAL A 71 18.84 -17.24 0.18
N ALA A 72 18.57 -16.11 0.85
CA ALA A 72 19.61 -15.39 1.58
C ALA A 72 20.24 -16.27 2.68
N ARG A 73 19.43 -17.00 3.43
CA ARG A 73 19.93 -17.96 4.45
C ARG A 73 20.75 -19.09 3.82
N ALA A 74 20.28 -19.65 2.70
CA ALA A 74 20.97 -20.75 2.05
C ALA A 74 22.35 -20.32 1.52
N ILE A 75 22.44 -19.13 0.92
CA ILE A 75 23.72 -18.58 0.42
C ILE A 75 24.64 -18.21 1.57
N ALA A 76 24.14 -17.54 2.62
CA ALA A 76 24.92 -17.20 3.80
C ALA A 76 25.47 -18.46 4.51
N ALA A 77 24.71 -19.54 4.59
CA ALA A 77 25.14 -20.81 5.16
C ALA A 77 26.32 -21.46 4.41
N ARG A 78 26.51 -21.12 3.12
CA ARG A 78 27.65 -21.54 2.29
C ARG A 78 28.82 -20.56 2.37
N GLY A 79 28.71 -19.49 3.17
CA GLY A 79 29.70 -18.41 3.25
C GLY A 79 29.60 -17.40 2.11
N GLY A 80 28.56 -17.46 1.28
CA GLY A 80 28.32 -16.52 0.19
C GLY A 80 27.81 -15.17 0.71
N PRO A 81 28.17 -14.05 0.06
CA PRO A 81 27.75 -12.72 0.46
C PRO A 81 26.27 -12.48 0.13
N CYS A 82 25.58 -11.78 1.08
CA CYS A 82 24.22 -11.31 0.92
C CYS A 82 24.18 -9.81 1.13
N ALA A 83 23.55 -9.06 0.25
CA ALA A 83 23.49 -7.61 0.30
C ALA A 83 22.08 -7.07 -0.02
N ALA A 84 21.82 -5.82 0.39
CA ALA A 84 20.70 -5.04 -0.12
C ALA A 84 21.11 -4.36 -1.44
N GLY A 85 20.18 -4.33 -2.40
CA GLY A 85 20.40 -3.62 -3.65
C GLY A 85 20.20 -2.10 -3.51
N LEU A 86 20.49 -1.39 -4.60
CA LEU A 86 20.47 0.08 -4.61
C LEU A 86 19.07 0.67 -4.42
N LEU A 87 18.02 0.02 -4.93
CA LEU A 87 16.64 0.43 -4.68
C LEU A 87 16.30 0.26 -3.22
N MET A 88 16.63 -0.91 -2.64
CA MET A 88 16.43 -1.18 -1.22
C MET A 88 17.14 -0.13 -0.35
N GLN A 89 18.39 0.18 -0.66
CA GLN A 89 19.16 1.22 0.05
C GLN A 89 18.46 2.58 -0.03
N LYS A 90 17.97 2.95 -1.21
CA LYS A 90 17.27 4.22 -1.43
C LYS A 90 15.96 4.28 -0.63
N GLU A 91 15.17 3.23 -0.65
CA GLU A 91 13.92 3.14 0.13
C GLU A 91 14.17 3.20 1.64
N LEU A 92 15.21 2.49 2.13
CA LEU A 92 15.61 2.54 3.53
C LEU A 92 16.08 3.94 3.94
N LYS A 93 16.81 4.64 3.08
CA LYS A 93 17.22 6.02 3.33
C LYS A 93 16.01 6.93 3.47
N PHE A 94 15.10 6.92 2.48
CA PHE A 94 13.95 7.84 2.48
C PHE A 94 12.89 7.48 3.53
N LEU A 95 12.60 6.21 3.73
CA LEU A 95 11.55 5.77 4.68
C LEU A 95 12.07 5.52 6.10
N GLY A 96 13.38 5.35 6.27
CA GLY A 96 14.03 5.22 7.57
C GLY A 96 14.66 6.54 8.03
N GLU A 97 15.84 6.84 7.52
CA GLU A 97 16.68 7.95 8.00
C GLU A 97 16.04 9.33 7.83
N GLU A 98 15.51 9.64 6.62
CA GLU A 98 14.92 10.94 6.33
C GLU A 98 13.64 11.22 7.13
N LEU A 99 12.88 10.17 7.50
CA LEU A 99 11.68 10.31 8.34
C LEU A 99 11.97 10.35 9.83
N GLU A 100 13.22 10.14 10.26
CA GLU A 100 13.59 10.36 11.67
C GLU A 100 13.65 11.85 12.01
N GLN A 101 14.14 12.69 11.09
CA GLN A 101 14.20 14.14 11.22
C GLN A 101 13.74 14.84 9.94
N PRO A 102 12.43 14.77 9.61
CA PRO A 102 11.92 15.32 8.36
C PRO A 102 12.03 16.85 8.35
N ALA A 103 12.33 17.40 7.16
CA ALA A 103 12.24 18.85 6.96
C ALA A 103 10.79 19.32 7.14
N ARG A 104 10.57 20.36 7.96
CA ARG A 104 9.24 20.85 8.31
C ARG A 104 8.79 22.01 7.42
N PRO A 105 7.47 22.14 7.13
CA PRO A 105 6.37 21.28 7.61
C PRO A 105 6.41 19.85 7.04
N PHE A 106 6.21 18.84 7.91
CA PHE A 106 6.06 17.45 7.53
C PHE A 106 4.58 17.07 7.45
N VAL A 107 4.10 16.80 6.24
CA VAL A 107 2.70 16.46 5.96
C VAL A 107 2.58 14.98 5.62
N VAL A 108 1.62 14.34 6.24
CA VAL A 108 1.31 12.92 5.99
C VAL A 108 -0.06 12.81 5.33
N ILE A 109 -0.12 12.07 4.22
CA ILE A 109 -1.35 11.76 3.50
C ILE A 109 -1.65 10.28 3.76
N LEU A 110 -2.77 9.99 4.42
CA LEU A 110 -3.20 8.64 4.74
C LEU A 110 -4.54 8.33 4.10
N GLY A 111 -4.51 7.34 3.20
CA GLY A 111 -5.71 6.76 2.62
C GLY A 111 -5.88 5.30 3.00
N GLY A 112 -7.05 4.76 2.75
CA GLY A 112 -7.35 3.35 2.99
C GLY A 112 -8.78 3.08 3.42
N ALA A 113 -9.10 1.81 3.59
CA ALA A 113 -10.46 1.38 3.91
C ALA A 113 -10.71 1.25 5.42
N LYS A 114 -9.69 0.84 6.19
CA LYS A 114 -9.84 0.45 7.59
C LYS A 114 -8.95 1.27 8.53
N VAL A 115 -9.53 1.79 9.61
CA VAL A 115 -8.80 2.43 10.71
C VAL A 115 -7.97 1.39 11.45
N SER A 116 -8.53 0.21 11.72
CA SER A 116 -7.87 -0.87 12.45
C SER A 116 -6.52 -1.28 11.85
N ASP A 117 -6.40 -1.28 10.54
CA ASP A 117 -5.16 -1.63 9.83
C ASP A 117 -4.10 -0.51 9.91
N LYS A 118 -4.50 0.74 10.17
CA LYS A 118 -3.64 1.92 10.12
C LYS A 118 -3.34 2.56 11.48
N ILE A 119 -4.06 2.16 12.53
CA ILE A 119 -3.97 2.87 13.82
C ILE A 119 -2.56 2.93 14.39
N LYS A 120 -1.78 1.84 14.31
CA LYS A 120 -0.40 1.82 14.78
C LYS A 120 0.50 2.78 13.99
N VAL A 121 0.21 2.96 12.71
CA VAL A 121 0.92 3.90 11.84
C VAL A 121 0.51 5.33 12.17
N ILE A 122 -0.80 5.57 12.31
CA ILE A 122 -1.35 6.88 12.72
C ILE A 122 -0.72 7.31 14.04
N ASP A 123 -0.68 6.45 15.04
CA ASP A 123 -0.12 6.75 16.35
C ASP A 123 1.33 7.20 16.30
N ARG A 124 2.16 6.52 15.49
CA ARG A 124 3.57 6.90 15.32
C ARG A 124 3.76 8.18 14.52
N LEU A 125 2.92 8.38 13.50
CA LEU A 125 2.99 9.58 12.66
C LEU A 125 2.54 10.83 13.39
N LEU A 126 1.55 10.72 14.30
CA LEU A 126 1.14 11.81 15.18
C LEU A 126 2.24 12.29 16.14
N GLU A 127 3.31 11.52 16.29
CA GLU A 127 4.47 11.93 17.09
C GLU A 127 5.43 12.85 16.33
N ARG A 128 5.33 12.89 15.00
CA ARG A 128 6.32 13.54 14.13
C ARG A 128 5.73 14.51 13.12
N ALA A 129 4.52 14.26 12.64
CA ALA A 129 3.88 15.07 11.60
C ALA A 129 3.40 16.42 12.14
N ASP A 130 3.40 17.44 11.27
CA ASP A 130 2.77 18.72 11.52
C ASP A 130 1.29 18.69 11.08
N ALA A 131 0.99 17.96 10.00
CA ALA A 131 -0.37 17.76 9.53
C ALA A 131 -0.59 16.31 9.04
N LEU A 132 -1.80 15.80 9.25
CA LEU A 132 -2.27 14.51 8.80
C LEU A 132 -3.54 14.69 7.96
N LEU A 133 -3.46 14.35 6.66
CA LEU A 133 -4.55 14.44 5.70
C LEU A 133 -5.13 13.05 5.48
N VAL A 134 -6.37 12.84 5.90
CA VAL A 134 -6.99 11.51 5.87
C VAL A 134 -7.99 11.40 4.72
N GLY A 135 -7.92 10.29 3.99
CA GLY A 135 -8.82 9.96 2.90
C GLY A 135 -9.23 8.48 2.90
N GLY A 136 -9.97 8.10 1.86
CA GLY A 136 -10.48 6.74 1.73
C GLY A 136 -11.61 6.41 2.70
N ALA A 137 -12.08 5.16 2.68
CA ALA A 137 -13.25 4.78 3.48
C ALA A 137 -13.05 4.88 4.99
N MET A 138 -11.81 4.85 5.47
CA MET A 138 -11.52 5.04 6.90
C MET A 138 -11.99 6.40 7.43
N THR A 139 -12.17 7.42 6.58
CA THR A 139 -12.70 8.72 6.98
C THR A 139 -14.11 8.63 7.53
N TYR A 140 -14.92 7.70 7.03
CA TYR A 140 -16.29 7.50 7.51
C TYR A 140 -16.33 6.86 8.90
N THR A 141 -15.32 6.09 9.29
CA THR A 141 -15.17 5.62 10.68
C THR A 141 -14.84 6.78 11.63
N PHE A 142 -13.96 7.72 11.21
CA PHE A 142 -13.71 8.95 11.95
C PHE A 142 -14.94 9.85 12.03
N ALA A 143 -15.69 9.98 10.93
CA ALA A 143 -16.93 10.74 10.91
C ALA A 143 -18.00 10.16 11.86
N LEU A 144 -18.14 8.82 11.86
CA LEU A 144 -19.04 8.11 12.78
C LEU A 144 -18.61 8.30 14.24
N ALA A 145 -17.31 8.27 14.55
CA ALA A 145 -16.76 8.57 15.87
C ALA A 145 -17.10 10.01 16.33
N GLN A 146 -17.25 10.96 15.39
CA GLN A 146 -17.71 12.32 15.66
C GLN A 146 -19.24 12.46 15.70
N GLY A 147 -20.01 11.36 15.67
CA GLY A 147 -21.48 11.35 15.67
C GLY A 147 -22.12 11.77 14.34
N LYS A 148 -21.38 11.82 13.24
CA LYS A 148 -21.88 12.22 11.93
C LYS A 148 -22.55 11.06 11.20
N GLN A 149 -23.54 11.37 10.37
CA GLN A 149 -24.18 10.41 9.49
C GLN A 149 -23.25 9.99 8.35
N VAL A 150 -23.16 8.68 8.09
CA VAL A 150 -22.22 8.09 7.12
C VAL A 150 -22.92 7.28 6.00
N GLY A 151 -24.25 7.30 5.96
CA GLY A 151 -25.08 6.64 4.96
C GLY A 151 -24.71 5.15 4.78
N LYS A 152 -24.55 4.73 3.53
CA LYS A 152 -24.13 3.36 3.16
C LYS A 152 -22.63 3.22 2.98
N SER A 153 -21.84 4.15 3.51
CA SER A 153 -20.38 4.10 3.42
C SER A 153 -19.78 2.91 4.16
N LEU A 154 -18.61 2.47 3.72
CA LEU A 154 -17.86 1.42 4.41
C LEU A 154 -17.29 1.99 5.72
N VAL A 155 -17.69 1.41 6.84
CA VAL A 155 -17.26 1.82 8.19
C VAL A 155 -16.85 0.63 9.04
N GLU A 156 -16.06 0.89 10.08
CA GLU A 156 -15.72 -0.05 11.15
C GLU A 156 -16.32 0.46 12.48
N PRO A 157 -17.57 0.10 12.84
CA PRO A 157 -18.21 0.60 14.06
C PRO A 157 -17.42 0.26 15.33
N ASP A 158 -16.81 -0.93 15.37
CA ASP A 158 -16.00 -1.38 16.51
C ASP A 158 -14.69 -0.59 16.68
N SER A 159 -14.31 0.22 15.70
CA SER A 159 -13.08 1.02 15.71
C SER A 159 -13.32 2.50 16.04
N THR A 160 -14.55 2.90 16.38
CA THR A 160 -14.88 4.31 16.69
C THR A 160 -14.12 4.83 17.90
N ALA A 161 -14.04 4.06 18.98
CA ALA A 161 -13.28 4.46 20.18
C ALA A 161 -11.78 4.67 19.87
N VAL A 162 -11.22 3.85 18.97
CA VAL A 162 -9.82 3.99 18.53
C VAL A 162 -9.64 5.24 17.67
N ALA A 163 -10.63 5.55 16.82
CA ALA A 163 -10.63 6.76 16.01
C ALA A 163 -10.74 8.03 16.87
N GLU A 164 -11.60 8.04 17.89
CA GLU A 164 -11.70 9.13 18.86
C GLU A 164 -10.38 9.36 19.60
N ALA A 165 -9.74 8.29 20.08
CA ALA A 165 -8.45 8.38 20.75
C ALA A 165 -7.36 8.98 19.84
N ALA A 166 -7.36 8.65 18.55
CA ALA A 166 -6.44 9.23 17.59
C ALA A 166 -6.67 10.72 17.36
N LEU A 167 -7.93 11.16 17.28
CA LEU A 167 -8.29 12.59 17.17
C LEU A 167 -7.85 13.35 18.41
N ALA A 168 -8.15 12.85 19.61
CA ALA A 168 -7.74 13.46 20.88
C ALA A 168 -6.21 13.54 21.01
N LYS A 169 -5.49 12.50 20.56
CA LYS A 169 -4.02 12.51 20.53
C LYS A 169 -3.49 13.57 19.58
N ALA A 170 -4.07 13.72 18.40
CA ALA A 170 -3.69 14.75 17.44
C ALA A 170 -3.85 16.15 18.05
N GLU A 171 -4.99 16.43 18.65
CA GLU A 171 -5.28 17.70 19.33
C GLU A 171 -4.28 17.98 20.46
N SER A 172 -4.05 17.00 21.35
CA SER A 172 -3.09 17.14 22.46
C SER A 172 -1.66 17.42 22.03
N ARG A 173 -1.29 17.01 20.80
CA ARG A 173 0.03 17.20 20.21
C ARG A 173 0.13 18.41 19.29
N GLY A 174 -0.98 19.10 19.04
CA GLY A 174 -1.01 20.23 18.11
C GLY A 174 -0.81 19.83 16.64
N VAL A 175 -1.08 18.56 16.29
CA VAL A 175 -1.02 18.07 14.90
C VAL A 175 -2.33 18.40 14.20
N GLU A 176 -2.27 19.04 13.04
CA GLU A 176 -3.44 19.35 12.24
C GLU A 176 -4.00 18.06 11.61
N PHE A 177 -5.06 17.48 12.21
CA PHE A 177 -5.71 16.27 11.72
C PHE A 177 -6.89 16.63 10.82
N LEU A 178 -6.70 16.50 9.49
CA LEU A 178 -7.66 16.94 8.50
C LEU A 178 -8.49 15.77 7.97
N LEU A 179 -9.79 15.87 8.20
CA LEU A 179 -10.81 15.00 7.60
C LEU A 179 -11.50 15.72 6.43
N PRO A 180 -12.08 14.98 5.47
CA PRO A 180 -12.86 15.58 4.39
C PRO A 180 -13.98 16.47 4.89
N ILE A 181 -14.12 17.63 4.25
CA ILE A 181 -15.19 18.60 4.53
C ILE A 181 -16.32 18.51 3.49
N ASP A 182 -16.11 17.76 2.42
CA ASP A 182 -17.09 17.41 1.41
C ASP A 182 -16.70 16.06 0.79
N ASN A 183 -17.63 15.39 0.13
CA ASN A 183 -17.44 14.02 -0.36
C ASN A 183 -18.01 13.85 -1.76
N VAL A 184 -17.42 12.95 -2.54
CA VAL A 184 -18.05 12.35 -3.72
C VAL A 184 -18.80 11.11 -3.27
N VAL A 185 -20.08 11.06 -3.55
CA VAL A 185 -20.98 9.99 -3.16
C VAL A 185 -21.62 9.34 -4.37
N ALA A 186 -22.05 8.07 -4.25
CA ALA A 186 -22.86 7.40 -5.24
C ALA A 186 -23.82 6.40 -4.60
N ARG A 187 -24.88 6.07 -5.32
CA ARG A 187 -25.86 5.06 -4.90
C ARG A 187 -25.32 3.67 -5.21
N PRO A 188 -25.21 2.77 -4.21
CA PRO A 188 -24.82 1.39 -4.45
C PRO A 188 -26.00 0.58 -5.01
N GLU A 189 -25.77 -0.10 -6.12
CA GLU A 189 -26.72 -1.01 -6.74
C GLU A 189 -26.09 -2.40 -6.88
N LYS A 190 -26.79 -3.44 -6.39
CA LYS A 190 -26.35 -4.83 -6.56
C LYS A 190 -26.59 -5.26 -7.98
N THR A 191 -25.57 -5.77 -8.65
CA THR A 191 -25.71 -6.37 -9.97
C THR A 191 -25.86 -7.88 -9.88
N ASP A 192 -26.37 -8.51 -10.95
CA ASP A 192 -26.44 -9.97 -11.07
C ASP A 192 -25.06 -10.64 -11.29
N LYS A 193 -24.01 -9.83 -11.48
CA LYS A 193 -22.64 -10.33 -11.64
C LYS A 193 -22.04 -10.66 -10.28
N LEU A 194 -21.39 -11.81 -10.18
CA LEU A 194 -20.65 -12.22 -8.97
C LEU A 194 -19.16 -11.95 -9.16
N ASP A 195 -18.50 -11.57 -8.09
CA ASP A 195 -17.04 -11.48 -8.04
C ASP A 195 -16.40 -12.90 -7.91
N LYS A 196 -15.07 -12.96 -7.88
CA LYS A 196 -14.31 -14.23 -7.72
C LYS A 196 -14.61 -14.97 -6.40
N LYS A 197 -15.26 -14.31 -5.44
CA LYS A 197 -15.65 -14.86 -4.12
C LYS A 197 -17.14 -15.15 -4.04
N GLY A 198 -17.87 -15.07 -5.17
CA GLY A 198 -19.30 -15.32 -5.24
C GLY A 198 -20.19 -14.22 -4.63
N LYS A 199 -19.65 -13.03 -4.39
CA LYS A 199 -20.43 -11.89 -3.88
C LYS A 199 -20.93 -11.03 -5.04
N PRO A 200 -22.15 -10.44 -4.95
CA PRO A 200 -22.66 -9.51 -5.96
C PRO A 200 -21.70 -8.34 -6.17
N VAL A 201 -21.39 -8.06 -7.43
CA VAL A 201 -20.65 -6.85 -7.80
C VAL A 201 -21.55 -5.64 -7.58
N ILE A 202 -21.03 -4.61 -6.91
CA ILE A 202 -21.76 -3.34 -6.70
C ILE A 202 -21.45 -2.40 -7.85
N ALA A 203 -22.49 -2.00 -8.57
CA ALA A 203 -22.45 -0.85 -9.47
C ALA A 203 -22.70 0.44 -8.70
N TRP A 204 -22.15 1.55 -9.17
CA TRP A 204 -22.26 2.84 -8.55
C TRP A 204 -22.98 3.79 -9.50
N GLN A 205 -24.12 4.31 -9.06
CA GLN A 205 -25.00 5.17 -9.84
C GLN A 205 -25.00 6.59 -9.27
N ASP A 206 -25.28 7.56 -10.13
CA ASP A 206 -25.51 8.95 -9.76
C ASP A 206 -24.38 9.57 -8.91
N ALA A 207 -23.13 9.33 -9.34
CA ALA A 207 -21.97 9.90 -8.65
C ALA A 207 -22.03 11.43 -8.66
N ARG A 208 -21.97 12.05 -7.47
CA ARG A 208 -22.04 13.50 -7.30
C ARG A 208 -21.25 13.96 -6.09
N ALA A 209 -20.83 15.20 -6.09
CA ALA A 209 -20.31 15.84 -4.88
C ALA A 209 -21.46 16.25 -3.96
N VAL A 210 -21.26 16.07 -2.65
CA VAL A 210 -22.13 16.58 -1.59
C VAL A 210 -21.33 17.45 -0.66
N ASP A 211 -21.93 18.55 -0.24
CA ASP A 211 -21.33 19.47 0.73
C ASP A 211 -21.44 18.89 2.14
N GLY A 212 -20.42 19.15 2.94
CA GLY A 212 -20.37 18.69 4.31
C GLY A 212 -19.72 17.30 4.46
N ALA A 213 -19.44 16.97 5.71
CA ALA A 213 -18.81 15.69 6.07
C ALA A 213 -19.83 14.56 6.27
N GLU A 214 -21.12 14.88 6.28
CA GLU A 214 -22.21 13.90 6.42
C GLU A 214 -22.59 13.30 5.09
N ILE A 215 -22.90 12.02 5.09
CA ILE A 215 -23.31 11.27 3.91
C ILE A 215 -24.80 10.93 4.02
N PRO A 216 -25.64 11.30 3.04
CA PRO A 216 -27.06 10.93 3.01
C PRO A 216 -27.29 9.43 3.11
N GLU A 217 -28.41 9.00 3.68
CA GLU A 217 -28.73 7.59 4.00
C GLU A 217 -28.76 6.66 2.78
N ASP A 218 -29.13 7.17 1.60
CA ASP A 218 -29.33 6.39 0.38
C ASP A 218 -28.07 6.16 -0.44
N VAL A 219 -26.95 6.86 -0.10
CA VAL A 219 -25.69 6.82 -0.84
C VAL A 219 -24.52 6.44 0.05
N ALA A 220 -23.41 6.11 -0.59
CA ALA A 220 -22.13 5.83 0.07
C ALA A 220 -21.09 6.86 -0.39
N GLY A 221 -20.22 7.25 0.52
CA GLY A 221 -19.05 8.05 0.19
C GLY A 221 -17.98 7.20 -0.52
N LEU A 222 -17.43 7.75 -1.59
CA LEU A 222 -16.45 7.05 -2.43
C LEU A 222 -15.10 7.77 -2.50
N ASP A 223 -15.10 9.10 -2.42
CA ASP A 223 -13.88 9.90 -2.53
C ASP A 223 -14.04 11.23 -1.80
N ILE A 224 -12.93 11.94 -1.63
CA ILE A 224 -12.91 13.31 -1.14
C ILE A 224 -13.54 14.25 -2.17
N GLY A 225 -14.24 15.27 -1.70
CA GLY A 225 -14.88 16.27 -2.56
C GLY A 225 -13.93 17.38 -3.02
N PRO A 226 -14.40 18.26 -3.93
CA PRO A 226 -13.57 19.33 -4.51
C PRO A 226 -13.07 20.36 -3.50
N LYS A 227 -13.86 20.67 -2.46
CA LYS A 227 -13.44 21.59 -1.39
C LYS A 227 -12.33 20.97 -0.53
N THR A 228 -12.43 19.68 -0.26
CA THR A 228 -11.38 18.91 0.43
C THR A 228 -10.11 18.87 -0.39
N ILE A 229 -10.20 18.60 -1.71
CA ILE A 229 -9.06 18.63 -2.63
C ILE A 229 -8.36 20.00 -2.57
N GLN A 230 -9.12 21.09 -2.62
CA GLN A 230 -8.54 22.42 -2.53
C GLN A 230 -7.79 22.62 -1.20
N ARG A 231 -8.46 22.35 -0.07
CA ARG A 231 -7.87 22.48 1.27
C ARG A 231 -6.61 21.64 1.45
N TYR A 232 -6.65 20.37 1.02
CA TYR A 232 -5.49 19.49 1.12
C TYR A 232 -4.36 19.96 0.22
N SER A 233 -4.68 20.47 -0.98
CA SER A 233 -3.67 21.02 -1.89
C SER A 233 -2.95 22.23 -1.32
N GLU A 234 -3.63 23.07 -0.55
CA GLU A 234 -3.04 24.22 0.13
C GLU A 234 -2.01 23.76 1.18
N VAL A 235 -2.36 22.79 2.01
CA VAL A 235 -1.46 22.22 3.02
C VAL A 235 -0.25 21.51 2.35
N ILE A 236 -0.51 20.74 1.30
CA ILE A 236 0.54 20.02 0.55
C ILE A 236 1.54 20.98 -0.08
N ARG A 237 1.09 22.11 -0.66
CA ARG A 237 1.98 23.12 -1.26
C ARG A 237 2.92 23.77 -0.24
N GLY A 238 2.49 23.86 1.01
CA GLY A 238 3.31 24.39 2.11
C GLY A 238 4.32 23.39 2.67
N ALA A 239 4.18 22.10 2.36
CA ALA A 239 5.00 21.04 2.93
C ALA A 239 6.43 21.04 2.36
N LYS A 240 7.40 20.67 3.19
CA LYS A 240 8.78 20.35 2.76
C LYS A 240 9.04 18.87 2.69
N THR A 241 8.37 18.10 3.54
CA THR A 241 8.39 16.63 3.50
C THR A 241 6.97 16.12 3.39
N ILE A 242 6.73 15.17 2.49
CA ILE A 242 5.43 14.53 2.30
C ILE A 242 5.61 13.01 2.35
N LEU A 243 4.84 12.36 3.23
CA LEU A 243 4.68 10.91 3.23
C LEU A 243 3.26 10.57 2.76
N TRP A 244 3.14 9.78 1.70
CA TRP A 244 1.83 9.34 1.20
C TRP A 244 1.68 7.83 1.28
N ASN A 245 0.66 7.38 1.99
CA ASN A 245 0.33 5.96 2.14
C ASN A 245 -1.16 5.69 1.90
N GLY A 246 -1.47 4.98 0.83
CA GLY A 246 -2.80 4.53 0.46
C GLY A 246 -3.61 5.51 -0.39
N PRO A 247 -4.68 5.03 -1.06
CA PRO A 247 -5.52 5.83 -1.93
C PRO A 247 -6.48 6.71 -1.12
N MET A 248 -6.73 7.93 -1.61
CA MET A 248 -7.63 8.91 -0.99
C MET A 248 -9.11 8.61 -1.23
N GLY A 249 -9.41 7.81 -2.23
CA GLY A 249 -10.75 7.39 -2.59
C GLY A 249 -10.79 5.98 -3.16
N ARG A 250 -11.93 5.59 -3.69
CA ARG A 250 -12.12 4.29 -4.32
C ARG A 250 -11.38 4.23 -5.65
N SER A 251 -10.38 3.35 -5.75
CA SER A 251 -9.68 3.10 -7.01
C SER A 251 -10.43 2.07 -7.87
N GLU A 252 -10.54 2.32 -9.18
CA GLU A 252 -10.95 1.30 -10.16
C GLU A 252 -9.74 0.45 -10.56
N GLU A 253 -9.37 -0.53 -9.75
CA GLU A 253 -8.22 -1.42 -10.01
C GLU A 253 -8.26 -2.12 -11.38
N ARG A 254 -9.43 -2.21 -12.01
CA ARG A 254 -9.60 -2.88 -13.31
C ARG A 254 -8.95 -2.15 -14.49
N ARG A 255 -8.71 -0.84 -14.42
CA ARG A 255 -8.11 -0.09 -15.55
C ARG A 255 -6.58 -0.18 -15.55
N VAL A 256 -5.94 -0.13 -14.41
CA VAL A 256 -4.48 -0.20 -14.29
C VAL A 256 -3.93 -1.56 -14.77
N GLY A 257 -4.62 -2.65 -14.48
CA GLY A 257 -4.20 -3.99 -14.90
C GLY A 257 -4.39 -4.31 -16.40
N LYS A 258 -5.25 -3.55 -17.12
CA LYS A 258 -5.45 -3.74 -18.56
C LYS A 258 -4.47 -2.95 -19.40
N GLU A 259 -4.03 -1.79 -18.96
CA GLU A 259 -3.07 -0.95 -19.68
C GLU A 259 -1.64 -1.51 -19.64
N CYS A 260 -1.28 -2.24 -18.58
CA CYS A 260 0.00 -2.94 -18.50
C CYS A 260 0.11 -4.20 -19.37
N ARG A 261 -1.01 -4.69 -19.95
CA ARG A 261 -1.02 -5.87 -20.85
C ARG A 261 -0.98 -5.54 -22.32
N SER A 262 -0.99 -4.27 -22.69
CA SER A 262 -1.04 -3.81 -24.10
C SER A 262 0.23 -3.10 -24.55
N ARG A 263 1.36 -3.32 -23.88
CA ARG A 263 2.68 -2.82 -24.33
C ARG A 263 3.72 -3.93 -24.32
#